data_f839bb62669904a8ebf32676c02daf70
#
_entry.id   f839bb62669904a8ebf32676c02daf70
#
_cell.length_a   1.000
_cell.length_b   1.000
_cell.length_c   1.000
_cell.angle_alpha   90.00
_cell.angle_beta   90.00
_cell.angle_gamma   90.00
#
_symmetry.space_group_name_H-M   'P 1'
#
loop_
_entity.id
_entity.type
_entity.pdbx_description
1 polymer ?
#
loop_
_entity_poly.entity_id
_entity_poly.type
_entity_poly.pdbx_seq_one_letter_code
_entity_poly.pdbx_strand_id
1 'polypeptide(L)' 'FKQFLYISKGSCGEVRSMLYLAKDVLILDEKNFSELLLETEIISKMLSNFIKKL' A
#
# COMPACT_ATOMS: atom_id res chain seq x y z
N PHE A 1 11.07 -13.53 10.50
CA PHE A 1 9.69 -13.04 10.50
C PHE A 1 9.61 -11.53 10.34
N LYS A 2 10.44 -10.79 11.08
CA LYS A 2 10.50 -9.34 10.96
C LYS A 2 10.91 -8.88 9.57
N GLN A 3 11.89 -9.55 8.97
CA GLN A 3 12.33 -9.26 7.61
C GLN A 3 11.19 -9.47 6.61
N PHE A 4 10.40 -10.51 6.80
CA PHE A 4 9.23 -10.77 5.95
C PHE A 4 8.23 -9.63 6.00
N LEU A 5 8.03 -9.06 7.20
CA LEU A 5 7.12 -7.93 7.37
C LEU A 5 7.63 -6.67 6.66
N TYR A 6 8.93 -6.43 6.66
CA TYR A 6 9.51 -5.30 5.92
C TYR A 6 9.32 -5.47 4.42
N ILE A 7 9.47 -6.69 3.91
CA ILE A 7 9.23 -6.99 2.50
C ILE A 7 7.76 -6.71 2.14
N SER A 8 6.84 -7.15 3.01
CA SER A 8 5.41 -6.92 2.80
C SER A 8 5.06 -5.43 2.79
N LYS A 9 5.69 -4.65 3.67
CA LYS A 9 5.50 -3.21 3.72
C LYS A 9 6.03 -2.54 2.44
N GLY A 10 7.17 -3.00 1.92
CA GLY A 10 7.71 -2.53 0.66
C GLY A 10 6.78 -2.81 -0.51
N SER A 11 6.14 -3.98 -0.52
CA SER A 11 5.16 -4.34 -1.53
C SER A 11 3.95 -3.41 -1.52
N CYS A 12 3.51 -2.96 -0.34
CA CYS A 12 2.44 -1.95 -0.25
C CYS A 12 2.86 -0.64 -0.93
N GLY A 13 4.11 -0.24 -0.78
CA GLY A 13 4.63 0.95 -1.46
C GLY A 13 4.62 0.82 -2.97
N GLU A 14 4.97 -0.35 -3.48
CA GLU A 14 4.92 -0.62 -4.91
C GLU A 14 3.48 -0.58 -5.45
N VAL A 15 2.55 -1.15 -4.71
CA VAL A 15 1.12 -1.10 -5.09
C VAL A 15 0.64 0.34 -5.15
N ARG A 16 1.00 1.19 -4.20
CA ARG A 16 0.63 2.60 -4.24
C ARG A 16 1.16 3.29 -5.51
N SER A 17 2.40 3.01 -5.89
CA SER A 17 2.99 3.57 -7.11
C SER A 17 2.21 3.13 -8.35
N MET A 18 1.81 1.87 -8.41
CA MET A 18 1.02 1.34 -9.51
C MET A 18 -0.37 1.97 -9.57
N LEU A 19 -0.98 2.27 -8.41
CA LEU A 19 -2.28 2.93 -8.36
C LEU A 19 -2.21 4.34 -8.96
N TYR A 20 -1.17 5.11 -8.64
CA TYR A 20 -0.97 6.43 -9.21
C TYR A 20 -0.79 6.35 -10.73
N LEU A 21 0.00 5.39 -11.19
CA LEU A 21 0.20 5.21 -12.62
C LEU A 21 -1.11 4.83 -13.33
N ALA A 22 -1.88 3.92 -12.75
CA ALA A 22 -3.16 3.51 -13.32
C ALA A 22 -4.15 4.67 -13.40
N LYS A 23 -4.15 5.54 -12.40
CA LYS A 23 -4.98 6.75 -12.41
C LYS A 23 -4.55 7.70 -13.52
N ASP A 24 -3.25 7.90 -13.68
CA ASP A 24 -2.71 8.83 -14.68
C ASP A 24 -3.03 8.41 -16.11
N VAL A 25 -3.09 7.11 -16.38
CA VAL A 25 -3.46 6.61 -17.71
C VAL A 25 -4.96 6.33 -17.85
N LEU A 26 -5.76 6.79 -16.89
CA LEU A 26 -7.22 6.72 -16.90
C LEU A 26 -7.79 5.29 -16.88
N ILE A 27 -7.02 4.32 -16.42
CA ILE A 27 -7.50 2.94 -16.22
C ILE A 27 -8.33 2.86 -14.95
N LEU A 28 -7.96 3.65 -13.93
CA LEU A 28 -8.59 3.64 -12.63
C LEU A 28 -9.26 4.98 -12.39
N ASP A 29 -10.55 4.98 -12.03
CA ASP A 29 -11.25 6.21 -11.72
C ASP A 29 -10.86 6.74 -10.33
N GLU A 30 -11.23 7.98 -10.05
CA GLU A 30 -10.80 8.66 -8.84
C GLU A 30 -11.36 8.03 -7.57
N LYS A 31 -12.59 7.54 -7.63
CA LYS A 31 -13.23 6.88 -6.48
C LYS A 31 -12.51 5.59 -6.11
N ASN A 32 -12.29 4.72 -7.09
CA ASN A 32 -11.61 3.46 -6.86
C ASN A 32 -10.16 3.68 -6.48
N PHE A 33 -9.50 4.69 -7.07
CA PHE A 33 -8.15 5.06 -6.69
C PHE A 33 -8.07 5.44 -5.22
N SER A 34 -8.97 6.31 -4.75
CA SER A 34 -8.97 6.78 -3.37
C SER A 34 -9.22 5.65 -2.37
N GLU A 35 -10.14 4.75 -2.70
CA GLU A 35 -10.44 3.60 -1.85
C GLU A 35 -9.26 2.64 -1.74
N LEU A 36 -8.65 2.31 -2.87
CA LEU A 36 -7.51 1.39 -2.90
C LEU A 36 -6.28 2.01 -2.22
N LEU A 37 -6.07 3.31 -2.43
CA LEU A 37 -4.96 4.01 -1.78
C LEU A 37 -5.12 3.98 -0.27
N LEU A 38 -6.34 4.25 0.24
CA LEU A 38 -6.62 4.21 1.66
C LEU A 38 -6.37 2.80 2.23
N GLU A 39 -6.81 1.77 1.53
CA GLU A 39 -6.58 0.39 1.97
C GLU A 39 -5.09 0.07 2.10
N THR A 40 -4.28 0.48 1.12
CA THR A 40 -2.83 0.23 1.19
C THR A 40 -2.19 0.99 2.34
N GLU A 41 -2.66 2.19 2.64
CA GLU A 41 -2.15 2.96 3.77
C GLU A 41 -2.49 2.31 5.10
N ILE A 42 -3.71 1.80 5.24
CA ILE A 42 -4.15 1.09 6.45
C ILE A 42 -3.29 -0.16 6.66
N ILE A 43 -3.09 -0.97 5.62
CA ILE A 43 -2.28 -2.18 5.70
C ILE A 43 -0.83 -1.82 6.06
N SER A 44 -0.28 -0.79 5.46
CA SER A 44 1.08 -0.36 5.73
C SER A 44 1.26 0.07 7.19
N LYS A 45 0.28 0.79 7.74
CA LYS A 45 0.28 1.17 9.16
C LYS A 45 0.22 -0.03 10.08
N MET A 46 -0.64 -0.99 9.76
CA MET A 46 -0.75 -2.22 10.55
C MET A 46 0.57 -2.99 10.56
N LEU A 47 1.23 -3.08 9.41
CA LEU A 47 2.53 -3.73 9.32
C LEU A 47 3.60 -2.99 10.13
N SER A 48 3.60 -1.66 10.06
CA SER A 48 4.54 -0.85 10.85
C SER A 48 4.36 -1.06 12.34
N ASN A 49 3.11 -1.06 12.81
CA ASN A 49 2.81 -1.28 14.21
C ASN A 49 3.20 -2.69 14.66
N PHE A 50 2.97 -3.67 13.81
CA PHE A 50 3.35 -5.05 14.10
C PHE A 50 4.87 -5.18 14.23
N ILE A 51 5.61 -4.57 13.33
CA ILE A 51 7.08 -4.57 13.35
C ILE A 51 7.60 -3.97 14.65
N LYS A 52 7.00 -2.87 15.10
CA LYS A 52 7.42 -2.21 16.34
C LYS A 52 7.26 -3.09 17.58
N LYS A 53 6.30 -4.01 17.56
CA LYS A 53 6.04 -4.90 18.68
C LYS A 53 6.95 -6.12 18.73
N LEU A 54 7.70 -6.37 17.69
CA LEU A 54 8.65 -7.47 17.62
C LEU A 54 10.00 -7.07 18.20
#